data_a6b2b473718b350f26706f80b1087442
#
_entry.id   a6b2b473718b350f26706f80b1087442
#
_cell.length_a   1.000
_cell.length_b   1.000
_cell.length_c   1.000
_cell.angle_alpha   90.00
_cell.angle_beta   90.00
_cell.angle_gamma   90.00
#
_symmetry.space_group_name_H-M   'P 1'
#
loop_
_entity.id
_entity.type
_entity.pdbx_description
1 polymer ?
#
loop_
_entity_poly.entity_id
_entity_poly.type
_entity_poly.pdbx_seq_one_letter_code
_entity_poly.pdbx_strand_id
1 'polypeptide(L)'
;MNTASLSQAEFLRLVRLNPFNAAILERLPDLDVQQGHLVAGALFGTVWNVRSGQPPTAQIRDYDVFYWDDDVSYEAEDAVIRRAQALFGDLNVPIEVRNQARVHLWFNGKFGQDRPPLNSVREGIDQFLVTCTCVGISAHGAVHAPYGLDELASGILRPNPRNHTPGLCAAKIADYTRRWPWLRADGPVINQQRLA
;
A
#
# COMPACT_ATOMS: atom_id res chain seq x y z
N MET A 1 5.36 -22.42 -16.36
CA MET A 1 4.67 -22.10 -15.08
C MET A 1 3.50 -21.23 -15.43
N ASN A 2 2.28 -21.67 -15.10
CA ASN A 2 1.08 -20.89 -15.42
C ASN A 2 1.07 -19.64 -14.50
N THR A 3 1.45 -18.48 -15.01
CA THR A 3 1.34 -17.22 -14.28
C THR A 3 -0.15 -16.93 -14.10
N ALA A 4 -0.61 -16.91 -12.87
CA ALA A 4 -1.99 -16.57 -12.58
C ALA A 4 -2.22 -15.10 -13.00
N SER A 5 -2.97 -14.89 -14.07
CA SER A 5 -3.37 -13.56 -14.48
C SER A 5 -4.47 -13.04 -13.55
N LEU A 6 -4.41 -11.77 -13.20
CA LEU A 6 -5.41 -11.10 -12.38
C LEU A 6 -5.89 -9.82 -13.09
N SER A 7 -7.13 -9.84 -13.57
CA SER A 7 -7.72 -8.65 -14.17
C SER A 7 -8.05 -7.58 -13.10
N GLN A 8 -8.17 -6.32 -13.52
CA GLN A 8 -8.59 -5.24 -12.61
C GLN A 8 -9.97 -5.50 -12.00
N ALA A 9 -10.91 -6.05 -12.77
CA ALA A 9 -12.25 -6.38 -12.28
C ALA A 9 -12.19 -7.45 -11.18
N GLU A 10 -11.38 -8.50 -11.38
CA GLU A 10 -11.17 -9.54 -10.37
C GLU A 10 -10.44 -9.00 -9.14
N PHE A 11 -9.43 -8.16 -9.32
CA PHE A 11 -8.74 -7.48 -8.21
C PHE A 11 -9.73 -6.67 -7.37
N LEU A 12 -10.57 -5.84 -7.99
CA LEU A 12 -11.62 -5.06 -7.30
C LEU A 12 -12.61 -5.96 -6.54
N ARG A 13 -12.98 -7.10 -7.14
CA ARG A 13 -13.84 -8.08 -6.48
C ARG A 13 -13.17 -8.69 -5.25
N LEU A 14 -11.90 -9.10 -5.37
CA LEU A 14 -11.17 -9.74 -4.28
C LEU A 14 -10.94 -8.78 -3.10
N VAL A 15 -10.50 -7.56 -3.36
CA VAL A 15 -10.21 -6.59 -2.28
C VAL A 15 -11.47 -6.20 -1.51
N ARG A 16 -12.65 -6.22 -2.14
CA ARG A 16 -13.94 -5.94 -1.50
C ARG A 16 -14.49 -7.10 -0.66
N LEU A 17 -13.89 -8.28 -0.71
CA LEU A 17 -14.19 -9.35 0.24
C LEU A 17 -13.74 -8.99 1.67
N ASN A 18 -12.80 -8.06 1.82
CA ASN A 18 -12.49 -7.43 3.10
C ASN A 18 -13.55 -6.33 3.37
N PRO A 19 -14.40 -6.49 4.39
CA PRO A 19 -15.49 -5.57 4.65
C PRO A 19 -15.01 -4.15 4.98
N PHE A 20 -13.83 -4.02 5.58
CA PHE A 20 -13.24 -2.71 5.88
C PHE A 20 -12.77 -2.01 4.61
N ASN A 21 -12.15 -2.72 3.67
CA ASN A 21 -11.83 -2.16 2.35
C ASN A 21 -13.09 -1.69 1.62
N ALA A 22 -14.16 -2.51 1.64
CA ALA A 22 -15.43 -2.16 1.00
C ALA A 22 -16.01 -0.88 1.61
N ALA A 23 -16.09 -0.79 2.94
CA ALA A 23 -16.62 0.37 3.65
C ALA A 23 -15.76 1.63 3.45
N ILE A 24 -14.43 1.50 3.48
CA ILE A 24 -13.52 2.64 3.23
C ILE A 24 -13.70 3.14 1.79
N LEU A 25 -13.67 2.25 0.79
CA LEU A 25 -13.82 2.63 -0.62
C LEU A 25 -15.19 3.24 -0.93
N GLU A 26 -16.25 2.84 -0.24
CA GLU A 26 -17.59 3.42 -0.36
C GLU A 26 -17.61 4.86 0.17
N ARG A 27 -16.98 5.12 1.32
CA ARG A 27 -17.01 6.41 2.01
C ARG A 27 -15.87 7.34 1.60
N LEU A 28 -14.83 6.85 0.94
CA LEU A 28 -13.63 7.64 0.59
C LEU A 28 -13.94 8.93 -0.20
N PRO A 29 -14.94 8.97 -1.10
CA PRO A 29 -15.36 10.23 -1.74
C PRO A 29 -15.79 11.31 -0.74
N ASP A 30 -16.43 10.92 0.37
CA ASP A 30 -16.95 11.86 1.39
C ASP A 30 -15.84 12.46 2.26
N LEU A 31 -14.61 11.93 2.19
CA LEU A 31 -13.45 12.55 2.84
C LEU A 31 -13.09 13.89 2.22
N ASP A 32 -13.53 14.14 0.99
CA ASP A 32 -13.35 15.40 0.23
C ASP A 32 -11.88 15.84 0.19
N VAL A 33 -11.04 14.98 -0.37
CA VAL A 33 -9.60 15.23 -0.58
C VAL A 33 -9.21 14.97 -2.03
N GLN A 34 -8.21 15.72 -2.52
CA GLN A 34 -7.68 15.50 -3.86
C GLN A 34 -6.92 14.17 -3.93
N GLN A 35 -7.07 13.46 -5.04
CA GLN A 35 -6.37 12.21 -5.32
C GLN A 35 -6.50 11.16 -4.18
N GLY A 36 -7.63 11.10 -3.46
CA GLY A 36 -7.84 10.11 -2.40
C GLY A 36 -7.71 8.68 -2.93
N HIS A 37 -6.89 7.84 -2.29
CA HIS A 37 -6.67 6.43 -2.64
C HIS A 37 -6.59 5.58 -1.38
N LEU A 38 -7.26 4.42 -1.38
CA LEU A 38 -6.91 3.31 -0.49
C LEU A 38 -5.73 2.57 -1.11
N VAL A 39 -4.70 2.23 -0.31
CA VAL A 39 -3.43 1.71 -0.81
C VAL A 39 -2.85 0.59 0.06
N ALA A 40 -1.71 0.09 -0.33
CA ALA A 40 -0.81 -0.75 0.48
C ALA A 40 -1.41 -2.06 1.01
N GLY A 41 -1.12 -2.38 2.28
CA GLY A 41 -1.38 -3.67 2.92
C GLY A 41 -2.82 -4.11 2.91
N ALA A 42 -3.75 -3.16 3.01
CA ALA A 42 -5.18 -3.41 2.93
C ALA A 42 -5.60 -4.07 1.61
N LEU A 43 -4.96 -3.71 0.50
CA LEU A 43 -5.27 -4.22 -0.84
C LEU A 43 -4.53 -5.52 -1.15
N PHE A 44 -3.20 -5.48 -1.22
CA PHE A 44 -2.41 -6.65 -1.60
C PHE A 44 -2.52 -7.77 -0.56
N GLY A 45 -2.54 -7.43 0.73
CA GLY A 45 -2.69 -8.41 1.80
C GLY A 45 -4.04 -9.12 1.74
N THR A 46 -5.12 -8.42 1.41
CA THR A 46 -6.44 -9.06 1.18
C THR A 46 -6.39 -10.07 0.04
N VAL A 47 -5.75 -9.72 -1.09
CA VAL A 47 -5.59 -10.66 -2.22
C VAL A 47 -4.80 -11.89 -1.79
N TRP A 48 -3.69 -11.71 -1.06
CA TRP A 48 -2.86 -12.80 -0.59
C TRP A 48 -3.59 -13.70 0.42
N ASN A 49 -4.38 -13.12 1.32
CA ASN A 49 -5.21 -13.88 2.26
C ASN A 49 -6.22 -14.77 1.52
N VAL A 50 -6.99 -14.20 0.61
CA VAL A 50 -8.00 -14.94 -0.16
C VAL A 50 -7.35 -16.07 -0.96
N ARG A 51 -6.21 -15.80 -1.61
CA ARG A 51 -5.49 -16.81 -2.41
C ARG A 51 -4.90 -17.94 -1.57
N SER A 52 -4.60 -17.70 -0.30
CA SER A 52 -4.14 -18.72 0.64
C SER A 52 -5.24 -19.35 1.50
N GLY A 53 -6.51 -19.04 1.20
CA GLY A 53 -7.65 -19.57 1.96
C GLY A 53 -7.81 -19.00 3.35
N GLN A 54 -7.19 -17.85 3.62
CA GLN A 54 -7.30 -17.12 4.88
C GLN A 54 -8.50 -16.15 4.85
N PRO A 55 -9.05 -15.77 6.02
CA PRO A 55 -10.01 -14.69 6.07
C PRO A 55 -9.49 -13.41 5.41
N PRO A 56 -10.29 -12.67 4.63
CA PRO A 56 -9.84 -11.49 3.89
C PRO A 56 -9.15 -10.42 4.73
N THR A 57 -9.50 -10.33 6.02
CA THR A 57 -8.97 -9.37 6.99
C THR A 57 -7.74 -9.88 7.74
N ALA A 58 -7.36 -11.16 7.59
CA ALA A 58 -6.25 -11.73 8.32
C ALA A 58 -4.94 -11.00 7.97
N GLN A 59 -4.06 -10.85 8.97
CA GLN A 59 -2.74 -10.23 8.79
C GLN A 59 -2.76 -8.77 8.30
N ILE A 60 -3.92 -8.10 8.17
CA ILE A 60 -3.99 -6.66 7.88
C ILE A 60 -3.75 -5.91 9.19
N ARG A 61 -2.75 -5.03 9.21
CA ARG A 61 -2.35 -4.26 10.39
C ARG A 61 -3.05 -2.91 10.45
N ASP A 62 -3.15 -2.28 9.28
CA ASP A 62 -3.63 -0.93 9.06
C ASP A 62 -4.25 -0.78 7.67
N TYR A 63 -4.98 0.30 7.49
CA TYR A 63 -5.64 0.67 6.24
C TYR A 63 -5.12 2.05 5.85
N ASP A 64 -4.22 2.09 4.86
CA ASP A 64 -3.57 3.33 4.43
C ASP A 64 -4.44 4.08 3.42
N VAL A 65 -4.76 5.33 3.72
CA VAL A 65 -5.40 6.28 2.81
C VAL A 65 -4.41 7.38 2.46
N PHE A 66 -4.03 7.46 1.19
CA PHE A 66 -3.19 8.53 0.66
C PHE A 66 -4.05 9.58 -0.02
N TYR A 67 -3.65 10.84 0.13
CA TYR A 67 -4.27 11.97 -0.54
C TYR A 67 -3.22 13.02 -0.93
N TRP A 68 -3.64 14.04 -1.67
CA TRP A 68 -2.82 15.17 -2.07
C TRP A 68 -3.41 16.47 -1.55
N ASP A 69 -2.57 17.29 -0.94
CA ASP A 69 -2.88 18.67 -0.59
C ASP A 69 -1.60 19.49 -0.72
N ASP A 70 -1.67 20.61 -1.45
CA ASP A 70 -0.54 21.52 -1.63
C ASP A 70 -0.22 22.28 -0.34
N ASP A 71 -1.18 22.38 0.59
CA ASP A 71 -0.91 22.85 1.95
C ASP A 71 -0.20 21.75 2.75
N VAL A 72 1.10 21.88 2.85
CA VAL A 72 1.97 20.95 3.58
C VAL A 72 2.10 21.30 5.08
N SER A 73 1.26 22.16 5.64
CA SER A 73 1.25 22.45 7.08
C SER A 73 0.80 21.24 7.90
N TYR A 74 1.22 21.18 9.15
CA TYR A 74 0.78 20.15 10.08
C TYR A 74 -0.73 20.27 10.34
N GLU A 75 -1.22 21.50 10.45
CA GLU A 75 -2.61 21.83 10.74
C GLU A 75 -3.56 21.34 9.63
N ALA A 76 -3.15 21.49 8.36
CA ALA A 76 -3.93 21.00 7.22
C ALA A 76 -4.04 19.45 7.25
N GLU A 77 -2.93 18.76 7.45
CA GLU A 77 -2.95 17.28 7.55
C GLU A 77 -3.76 16.80 8.76
N ASP A 78 -3.60 17.42 9.93
CA ASP A 78 -4.35 17.10 11.14
C ASP A 78 -5.86 17.30 10.97
N ALA A 79 -6.28 18.35 10.26
CA ALA A 79 -7.68 18.57 9.93
C ALA A 79 -8.27 17.44 9.07
N VAL A 80 -7.51 16.92 8.07
CA VAL A 80 -7.93 15.77 7.26
C VAL A 80 -7.98 14.49 8.10
N ILE A 81 -6.99 14.29 8.97
CA ILE A 81 -6.96 13.13 9.89
C ILE A 81 -8.20 13.13 10.79
N ARG A 82 -8.60 14.27 11.35
CA ARG A 82 -9.82 14.38 12.17
C ARG A 82 -11.09 14.09 11.38
N ARG A 83 -11.20 14.59 10.13
CA ARG A 83 -12.33 14.25 9.25
C ARG A 83 -12.39 12.75 8.98
N ALA A 84 -11.24 12.13 8.71
CA ALA A 84 -11.16 10.68 8.49
C ALA A 84 -11.55 9.89 9.75
N GLN A 85 -11.15 10.33 10.94
CA GLN A 85 -11.58 9.73 12.20
C GLN A 85 -13.10 9.82 12.40
N ALA A 86 -13.72 10.95 12.05
CA ALA A 86 -15.17 11.10 12.12
C ALA A 86 -15.88 10.19 11.08
N LEU A 87 -15.30 10.05 9.88
CA LEU A 87 -15.89 9.30 8.76
C LEU A 87 -15.77 7.78 8.92
N PHE A 88 -14.65 7.31 9.48
CA PHE A 88 -14.29 5.88 9.53
C PHE A 88 -14.21 5.30 10.95
N GLY A 89 -14.40 6.12 11.98
CA GLY A 89 -14.17 5.70 13.37
C GLY A 89 -15.02 4.54 13.85
N ASP A 90 -16.22 4.36 13.27
CA ASP A 90 -17.12 3.23 13.54
C ASP A 90 -16.57 1.87 13.08
N LEU A 91 -15.61 1.87 12.16
CA LEU A 91 -15.00 0.63 11.66
C LEU A 91 -14.12 -0.05 12.71
N ASN A 92 -13.64 0.68 13.72
CA ASN A 92 -12.79 0.19 14.81
C ASN A 92 -11.53 -0.57 14.34
N VAL A 93 -10.92 -0.10 13.25
CA VAL A 93 -9.64 -0.58 12.73
C VAL A 93 -8.66 0.58 12.58
N PRO A 94 -7.33 0.34 12.65
CA PRO A 94 -6.35 1.39 12.42
C PRO A 94 -6.42 1.91 10.97
N ILE A 95 -6.73 3.19 10.79
CA ILE A 95 -6.72 3.85 9.49
C ILE A 95 -5.69 4.97 9.53
N GLU A 96 -4.68 4.89 8.66
CA GLU A 96 -3.65 5.91 8.52
C GLU A 96 -3.92 6.78 7.31
N VAL A 97 -4.04 8.09 7.52
CA VAL A 97 -4.29 9.06 6.46
C VAL A 97 -3.05 9.93 6.29
N ARG A 98 -2.53 10.04 5.06
CA ARG A 98 -1.24 10.69 4.80
C ARG A 98 -1.29 11.57 3.56
N ASN A 99 -0.93 12.85 3.73
CA ASN A 99 -0.69 13.75 2.61
C ASN A 99 0.62 13.40 1.91
N GLN A 100 0.55 13.00 0.64
CA GLN A 100 1.74 12.58 -0.11
C GLN A 100 2.65 13.76 -0.48
N ALA A 101 2.14 14.98 -0.54
CA ALA A 101 2.97 16.18 -0.71
C ALA A 101 3.93 16.42 0.47
N ARG A 102 3.66 15.85 1.65
CA ARG A 102 4.45 16.03 2.87
C ARG A 102 5.52 14.95 3.10
N VAL A 103 5.54 13.87 2.34
CA VAL A 103 6.39 12.70 2.63
C VAL A 103 7.86 13.09 2.79
N HIS A 104 8.38 13.98 1.94
CA HIS A 104 9.76 14.45 1.98
C HIS A 104 10.15 15.16 3.30
N LEU A 105 9.19 15.75 4.02
CA LEU A 105 9.45 16.50 5.26
C LEU A 105 9.80 15.59 6.45
N TRP A 106 9.29 14.37 6.48
CA TRP A 106 9.48 13.46 7.60
C TRP A 106 10.24 12.17 7.22
N PHE A 107 10.41 11.90 5.93
CA PHE A 107 10.98 10.63 5.45
C PHE A 107 12.42 10.41 5.95
N ASN A 108 13.26 11.44 5.90
CA ASN A 108 14.63 11.35 6.42
C ASN A 108 14.65 11.01 7.91
N GLY A 109 13.86 11.71 8.73
CA GLY A 109 13.79 11.44 10.17
C GLY A 109 13.37 10.00 10.52
N LYS A 110 12.52 9.39 9.67
CA LYS A 110 12.01 8.02 9.89
C LYS A 110 12.93 6.92 9.33
N PHE A 111 13.58 7.18 8.20
CA PHE A 111 14.31 6.14 7.43
C PHE A 111 15.79 6.45 7.22
N GLY A 112 16.28 7.61 7.68
CA GLY A 112 17.68 8.02 7.52
C GLY A 112 18.09 8.31 6.06
N GLN A 113 17.13 8.63 5.20
CA GLN A 113 17.37 8.86 3.77
C GLN A 113 16.54 10.05 3.29
N ASP A 114 17.16 10.88 2.45
CA ASP A 114 16.44 11.97 1.79
C ASP A 114 15.57 11.43 0.66
N ARG A 115 14.42 12.04 0.52
CA ARG A 115 13.49 11.77 -0.57
C ARG A 115 13.07 13.09 -1.21
N PRO A 116 13.16 13.22 -2.54
CA PRO A 116 12.61 14.40 -3.21
C PRO A 116 11.09 14.50 -3.00
N PRO A 117 10.52 15.71 -3.05
CA PRO A 117 9.08 15.88 -3.05
C PRO A 117 8.42 15.04 -4.14
N LEU A 118 7.28 14.46 -3.79
CA LEU A 118 6.42 13.77 -4.75
C LEU A 118 5.58 14.80 -5.53
N ASN A 119 5.06 14.41 -6.69
CA ASN A 119 4.19 15.23 -7.52
C ASN A 119 2.74 14.73 -7.54
N SER A 120 2.47 13.55 -6.99
CA SER A 120 1.14 12.97 -6.94
C SER A 120 1.07 11.80 -5.96
N VAL A 121 -0.16 11.40 -5.59
CA VAL A 121 -0.40 10.17 -4.84
C VAL A 121 0.08 8.94 -5.60
N ARG A 122 -0.12 8.89 -6.92
CA ARG A 122 0.33 7.76 -7.76
C ARG A 122 1.83 7.58 -7.70
N GLU A 123 2.60 8.68 -7.76
CA GLU A 123 4.05 8.61 -7.63
C GLU A 123 4.47 8.04 -6.26
N GLY A 124 3.74 8.38 -5.19
CA GLY A 124 3.96 7.78 -3.87
C GLY A 124 3.75 6.27 -3.86
N ILE A 125 2.69 5.79 -4.52
CA ILE A 125 2.40 4.35 -4.67
C ILE A 125 3.49 3.67 -5.52
N ASP A 126 3.93 4.30 -6.60
CA ASP A 126 4.95 3.79 -7.52
C ASP A 126 6.29 3.51 -6.82
N GLN A 127 6.52 4.13 -5.67
CA GLN A 127 7.77 4.03 -4.91
C GLN A 127 7.69 3.06 -3.72
N PHE A 128 6.68 2.20 -3.62
CA PHE A 128 6.71 1.12 -2.63
C PHE A 128 7.88 0.16 -2.90
N LEU A 129 8.39 -0.47 -1.84
CA LEU A 129 9.64 -1.25 -1.89
C LEU A 129 9.58 -2.50 -2.78
N VAL A 130 8.37 -3.04 -3.02
CA VAL A 130 8.15 -4.28 -3.77
C VAL A 130 7.16 -4.01 -4.90
N THR A 131 7.51 -4.36 -6.14
CA THR A 131 6.74 -4.02 -7.35
C THR A 131 5.26 -4.41 -7.27
N CYS A 132 4.96 -5.64 -6.89
CA CYS A 132 3.59 -6.15 -6.83
C CYS A 132 2.74 -5.51 -5.71
N THR A 133 3.34 -4.76 -4.79
CA THR A 133 2.64 -4.03 -3.74
C THR A 133 2.28 -2.59 -4.14
N CYS A 134 2.80 -2.10 -5.28
CA CYS A 134 2.48 -0.79 -5.83
C CYS A 134 1.06 -0.78 -6.40
N VAL A 135 0.06 -0.86 -5.52
CA VAL A 135 -1.35 -0.88 -5.89
C VAL A 135 -2.14 0.13 -5.07
N GLY A 136 -3.09 0.78 -5.72
CA GLY A 136 -4.02 1.72 -5.12
C GLY A 136 -5.37 1.70 -5.82
N ILE A 137 -6.42 2.08 -5.10
CA ILE A 137 -7.77 2.27 -5.64
C ILE A 137 -8.20 3.68 -5.27
N SER A 138 -8.49 4.49 -6.29
CA SER A 138 -8.95 5.87 -6.06
C SER A 138 -10.34 5.93 -5.45
N ALA A 139 -10.71 7.08 -4.89
CA ALA A 139 -12.06 7.39 -4.41
C ALA A 139 -13.15 7.15 -5.48
N HIS A 140 -12.79 7.19 -6.76
CA HIS A 140 -13.72 6.92 -7.87
C HIS A 140 -13.61 5.49 -8.42
N GLY A 141 -12.93 4.58 -7.72
CA GLY A 141 -12.83 3.16 -8.05
C GLY A 141 -11.80 2.83 -9.14
N ALA A 142 -10.99 3.78 -9.62
CA ALA A 142 -9.94 3.51 -10.59
C ALA A 142 -8.75 2.80 -9.92
N VAL A 143 -8.30 1.70 -10.53
CA VAL A 143 -7.13 0.93 -10.08
C VAL A 143 -5.85 1.56 -10.63
N HIS A 144 -4.88 1.80 -9.74
CA HIS A 144 -3.51 2.14 -10.09
C HIS A 144 -2.60 0.95 -9.74
N ALA A 145 -1.95 0.37 -10.75
CA ALA A 145 -1.06 -0.77 -10.62
C ALA A 145 0.03 -0.70 -11.72
N PRO A 146 1.08 0.11 -11.53
CA PRO A 146 2.07 0.43 -12.57
C PRO A 146 2.86 -0.79 -13.05
N TYR A 147 2.94 -1.84 -12.23
CA TYR A 147 3.62 -3.10 -12.56
C TYR A 147 2.65 -4.23 -12.92
N GLY A 148 1.36 -3.90 -13.14
CA GLY A 148 0.31 -4.89 -13.34
C GLY A 148 -0.06 -5.65 -12.06
N LEU A 149 -0.86 -6.70 -12.20
CA LEU A 149 -1.41 -7.47 -11.08
C LEU A 149 -0.97 -8.94 -11.08
N ASP A 150 -0.22 -9.39 -12.07
CA ASP A 150 0.13 -10.80 -12.25
C ASP A 150 1.15 -11.28 -11.20
N GLU A 151 2.15 -10.45 -10.85
CA GLU A 151 3.09 -10.76 -9.77
C GLU A 151 2.39 -10.78 -8.41
N LEU A 152 1.44 -9.87 -8.17
CA LEU A 152 0.59 -9.87 -6.99
C LEU A 152 -0.19 -11.17 -6.87
N ALA A 153 -0.81 -11.59 -7.98
CA ALA A 153 -1.58 -12.83 -8.06
C ALA A 153 -0.74 -14.08 -7.88
N SER A 154 0.50 -14.07 -8.39
CA SER A 154 1.41 -15.22 -8.35
C SER A 154 2.27 -15.25 -7.07
N GLY A 155 2.18 -14.23 -6.21
CA GLY A 155 2.95 -14.12 -4.98
C GLY A 155 4.45 -13.89 -5.22
N ILE A 156 4.81 -13.20 -6.30
CA ILE A 156 6.20 -12.90 -6.65
C ILE A 156 6.58 -11.55 -6.05
N LEU A 157 7.59 -11.55 -5.18
CA LEU A 157 8.10 -10.36 -4.52
C LEU A 157 9.41 -9.91 -5.20
N ARG A 158 9.32 -8.90 -6.03
CA ARG A 158 10.46 -8.31 -6.74
C ARG A 158 10.80 -6.94 -6.15
N PRO A 159 12.09 -6.64 -5.85
CA PRO A 159 12.50 -5.29 -5.47
C PRO A 159 12.09 -4.26 -6.51
N ASN A 160 11.59 -3.11 -6.05
CA ASN A 160 11.16 -2.04 -6.93
C ASN A 160 12.37 -1.26 -7.47
N PRO A 161 12.60 -1.20 -8.79
CA PRO A 161 13.73 -0.46 -9.36
C PRO A 161 13.63 1.06 -9.16
N ARG A 162 12.44 1.60 -8.86
CA ARG A 162 12.23 3.03 -8.56
C ARG A 162 12.57 3.39 -7.11
N ASN A 163 12.78 2.38 -6.23
CA ASN A 163 13.09 2.59 -4.82
C ASN A 163 14.35 1.81 -4.43
N HIS A 164 15.51 2.47 -4.58
CA HIS A 164 16.82 1.87 -4.31
C HIS A 164 17.16 1.85 -2.81
N THR A 165 16.36 1.10 -2.04
CA THR A 165 16.59 0.92 -0.59
C THR A 165 16.71 -0.57 -0.25
N PRO A 166 17.84 -1.24 -0.61
CA PRO A 166 17.96 -2.70 -0.53
C PRO A 166 17.68 -3.27 0.87
N GLY A 167 18.20 -2.62 1.93
CA GLY A 167 18.01 -3.09 3.31
C GLY A 167 16.55 -3.05 3.75
N LEU A 168 15.83 -1.96 3.46
CA LEU A 168 14.40 -1.85 3.76
C LEU A 168 13.57 -2.82 2.92
N CYS A 169 13.94 -2.99 1.65
CA CYS A 169 13.27 -3.93 0.76
C CYS A 169 13.42 -5.37 1.26
N ALA A 170 14.63 -5.80 1.62
CA ALA A 170 14.90 -7.13 2.16
C ALA A 170 14.09 -7.38 3.46
N ALA A 171 14.07 -6.43 4.39
CA ALA A 171 13.29 -6.52 5.62
C ALA A 171 11.78 -6.63 5.33
N LYS A 172 11.28 -5.88 4.33
CA LYS A 172 9.87 -5.93 3.94
C LYS A 172 9.49 -7.26 3.30
N ILE A 173 10.33 -7.79 2.41
CA ILE A 173 10.15 -9.11 1.79
C ILE A 173 10.16 -10.21 2.87
N ALA A 174 11.07 -10.14 3.83
CA ALA A 174 11.11 -11.11 4.95
C ALA A 174 9.84 -11.02 5.83
N ASP A 175 9.30 -9.83 6.10
CA ASP A 175 8.02 -9.69 6.82
C ASP A 175 6.86 -10.29 6.01
N TYR A 176 6.81 -10.04 4.71
CA TYR A 176 5.75 -10.59 3.85
C TYR A 176 5.81 -12.11 3.78
N THR A 177 6.97 -12.70 3.53
CA THR A 177 7.12 -14.18 3.46
C THR A 177 6.84 -14.86 4.79
N ARG A 178 7.11 -14.20 5.93
CA ARG A 178 6.73 -14.69 7.26
C ARG A 178 5.21 -14.69 7.47
N ARG A 179 4.51 -13.67 6.98
CA ARG A 179 3.03 -13.53 7.09
C ARG A 179 2.29 -14.40 6.10
N TRP A 180 2.84 -14.55 4.90
CA TRP A 180 2.29 -15.34 3.80
C TRP A 180 3.37 -16.27 3.24
N PRO A 181 3.57 -17.47 3.81
CA PRO A 181 4.69 -18.39 3.44
C PRO A 181 4.68 -18.89 2.01
N TRP A 182 3.59 -18.71 1.26
CA TRP A 182 3.49 -19.08 -0.15
C TRP A 182 4.11 -18.04 -1.09
N LEU A 183 4.41 -16.84 -0.60
CA LEU A 183 5.07 -15.80 -1.37
C LEU A 183 6.54 -16.16 -1.64
N ARG A 184 7.05 -15.73 -2.77
CA ARG A 184 8.41 -16.03 -3.23
C ARG A 184 9.14 -14.75 -3.60
N ALA A 185 10.32 -14.56 -3.01
CA ALA A 185 11.23 -13.51 -3.44
C ALA A 185 11.81 -13.85 -4.82
N ASP A 186 11.81 -12.88 -5.74
CA ASP A 186 12.46 -12.97 -7.04
C ASP A 186 13.44 -11.79 -7.20
N GLY A 187 14.71 -12.12 -7.33
CA GLY A 187 15.83 -11.17 -7.37
C GLY A 187 16.88 -11.44 -6.28
N PRO A 188 18.04 -10.81 -6.36
CA PRO A 188 19.10 -11.00 -5.38
C PRO A 188 18.66 -10.48 -4.02
N VAL A 189 18.25 -11.37 -3.12
CA VAL A 189 18.14 -11.08 -1.70
C VAL A 189 19.58 -10.91 -1.22
N ILE A 190 20.02 -9.66 -1.02
CA ILE A 190 21.32 -9.38 -0.43
C ILE A 190 21.27 -9.86 1.01
N ASN A 191 21.78 -11.06 1.22
CA ASN A 191 21.90 -11.68 2.54
C ASN A 191 22.96 -10.92 3.34
N GLN A 192 22.58 -10.06 4.28
CA GLN A 192 23.48 -9.32 5.17
C GLN A 192 24.22 -10.22 6.19
N GLN A 193 24.27 -11.54 6.01
CA GLN A 193 24.98 -12.46 6.91
C GLN A 193 26.48 -12.68 6.56
N ARG A 194 27.11 -11.80 5.77
CA ARG A 194 28.57 -11.88 5.55
C ARG A 194 29.26 -10.51 5.75
N LEU A 195 29.13 -9.96 6.95
CA LEU A 195 30.07 -8.96 7.50
C LEU A 195 30.13 -9.21 9.02
N ALA A 196 30.87 -10.22 9.36
CA ALA A 196 31.44 -10.45 10.69
C ALA A 196 32.96 -10.56 10.51
#